data_16c8bbf95a45b0b9086a4641c1843117
#
_entry.id   16c8bbf95a45b0b9086a4641c1843117
#
_cell.length_a   1.000
_cell.length_b   1.000
_cell.length_c   1.000
_cell.angle_alpha   90.00
_cell.angle_beta   90.00
_cell.angle_gamma   90.00
#
_symmetry.space_group_name_H-M   'P 1'
#
loop_
_entity.id
_entity.type
_entity.pdbx_description
1 polymer ?
#
loop_
_entity_poly.entity_id
_entity_poly.type
_entity_poly.pdbx_seq_one_letter_code
_entity_poly.pdbx_strand_id
1 'polypeptide(L)'
;VAINVLTVKRFSKRIFSNLTGASVALFCASTLAANAFDATANYVVTLRGVNIAQVAVDFDNNGQNYAVDIDGVVSGLASLVAAGTANLDSKGSLNGGDLQAEQFQLATEANNELFKVQFQAQGAKVNSFQVIPELTDNVNRVPVKQSQLTNINDPVAAFLIKADSLSPAICNRQMRIFTGIERFDINMSFAENQTATSQRTGYQGPVVLCKLKYNPVSGHFSDSASTTYMKNNQRFLMWFAPLEDTGYVIPYRVLVGTAFGDLSMVLTRLSVQ
;
A
#
# COMPACT_ATOMS: atom_id res chain seq x y z
N VAL A 1 -15.62 92.12 -9.91
CA VAL A 1 -14.93 93.08 -10.80
C VAL A 1 -13.94 92.31 -11.67
N ALA A 2 -14.22 92.44 -12.99
CA ALA A 2 -13.34 92.35 -14.16
C ALA A 2 -12.62 90.98 -14.45
N ILE A 3 -13.02 90.20 -15.47
CA ILE A 3 -12.85 90.36 -16.94
C ILE A 3 -11.38 90.27 -17.40
N ASN A 4 -11.10 89.24 -18.19
CA ASN A 4 -10.64 89.18 -19.60
C ASN A 4 -10.10 87.80 -19.91
N VAL A 5 -10.65 87.00 -20.82
CA VAL A 5 -10.72 87.02 -22.29
C VAL A 5 -9.38 86.78 -23.00
N LEU A 6 -9.44 85.78 -23.90
CA LEU A 6 -8.59 85.51 -25.06
C LEU A 6 -7.31 84.63 -24.78
N THR A 7 -7.02 83.61 -25.53
CA THR A 7 -7.04 83.38 -26.97
C THR A 7 -6.76 81.90 -27.31
N VAL A 8 -7.44 81.41 -28.34
CA VAL A 8 -7.29 80.12 -29.05
C VAL A 8 -5.89 79.95 -29.60
N LYS A 9 -5.32 78.74 -29.45
CA LYS A 9 -4.48 78.16 -30.49
C LYS A 9 -4.66 76.63 -30.54
N ARG A 10 -5.19 76.16 -31.65
CA ARG A 10 -5.20 74.77 -32.08
C ARG A 10 -3.76 74.30 -32.26
N PHE A 11 -3.47 73.12 -31.69
CA PHE A 11 -2.43 72.22 -32.23
C PHE A 11 -2.92 70.80 -32.14
N SER A 12 -3.11 70.24 -33.34
CA SER A 12 -3.33 68.83 -33.62
C SER A 12 -2.08 68.06 -33.26
N LYS A 13 -2.19 67.04 -32.42
CA LYS A 13 -1.20 65.95 -32.38
C LYS A 13 -1.89 64.62 -32.04
N ARG A 14 -1.84 63.78 -33.01
CA ARG A 14 -1.97 62.34 -33.14
C ARG A 14 -2.00 61.56 -31.80
N ILE A 15 -3.12 60.90 -31.61
CA ILE A 15 -3.30 59.86 -30.58
C ILE A 15 -2.61 58.59 -31.08
N PHE A 16 -1.49 58.22 -30.46
CA PHE A 16 -0.97 56.86 -30.53
C PHE A 16 -1.63 56.06 -29.43
N SER A 17 -2.56 55.19 -29.81
CA SER A 17 -3.16 54.23 -28.91
C SER A 17 -2.18 53.07 -28.74
N ASN A 18 -1.51 53.00 -27.59
CA ASN A 18 -0.79 51.83 -27.15
C ASN A 18 -1.80 50.84 -26.55
N LEU A 19 -2.26 49.86 -27.33
CA LEU A 19 -2.90 48.67 -26.82
C LEU A 19 -1.79 47.76 -26.25
N THR A 20 -1.56 47.82 -24.95
CA THR A 20 -0.85 46.78 -24.21
C THR A 20 -1.80 45.59 -24.07
N GLY A 21 -1.67 44.65 -24.95
CA GLY A 21 -2.31 43.36 -24.85
C GLY A 21 -1.75 42.58 -23.64
N ALA A 22 -2.49 42.52 -22.55
CA ALA A 22 -2.20 41.61 -21.46
C ALA A 22 -2.53 40.17 -21.93
N SER A 23 -1.51 39.44 -22.38
CA SER A 23 -1.62 38.01 -22.63
C SER A 23 -1.77 37.29 -21.29
N VAL A 24 -2.98 36.92 -20.93
CA VAL A 24 -3.25 35.99 -19.84
C VAL A 24 -2.82 34.59 -20.34
N ALA A 25 -1.63 34.17 -19.95
CA ALA A 25 -1.20 32.77 -20.15
C ALA A 25 -2.04 31.89 -19.21
N LEU A 26 -3.02 31.21 -19.80
CA LEU A 26 -3.75 30.15 -19.11
C LEU A 26 -2.78 28.97 -18.92
N PHE A 27 -2.19 28.83 -17.74
CA PHE A 27 -1.49 27.63 -17.34
C PHE A 27 -2.54 26.53 -17.14
N CYS A 28 -2.79 25.74 -18.17
CA CYS A 28 -3.42 24.44 -18.00
C CYS A 28 -2.45 23.55 -17.20
N ALA A 29 -2.64 23.50 -15.89
CA ALA A 29 -2.05 22.45 -15.09
C ALA A 29 -2.71 21.14 -15.55
N SER A 30 -2.05 20.41 -16.44
CA SER A 30 -2.38 19.02 -16.74
C SER A 30 -2.12 18.24 -15.46
N THR A 31 -3.16 17.99 -14.69
CA THR A 31 -3.16 16.95 -13.68
C THR A 31 -2.95 15.64 -14.47
N LEU A 32 -1.76 15.05 -14.33
CA LEU A 32 -1.54 13.67 -14.75
C LEU A 32 -2.52 12.84 -13.92
N ALA A 33 -3.65 12.49 -14.50
CA ALA A 33 -4.53 11.49 -13.94
C ALA A 33 -3.70 10.20 -13.83
N ALA A 34 -3.61 9.62 -12.64
CA ALA A 34 -3.09 8.27 -12.52
C ALA A 34 -3.92 7.38 -13.45
N ASN A 35 -3.27 6.58 -14.30
CA ASN A 35 -3.98 5.72 -15.21
C ASN A 35 -4.83 4.75 -14.42
N ALA A 36 -6.11 4.64 -14.76
CA ALA A 36 -6.97 3.58 -14.24
C ALA A 36 -6.49 2.24 -14.81
N PHE A 37 -6.52 1.21 -13.98
CA PHE A 37 -6.18 -0.16 -14.39
C PHE A 37 -6.79 -1.16 -13.41
N ASP A 38 -7.02 -2.37 -13.91
CA ASP A 38 -7.40 -3.53 -13.12
C ASP A 38 -6.27 -4.56 -13.20
N ALA A 39 -5.91 -5.18 -12.09
CA ALA A 39 -4.87 -6.19 -12.06
C ALA A 39 -5.28 -7.39 -11.21
N THR A 40 -4.93 -8.57 -11.68
CA THR A 40 -5.11 -9.82 -10.93
C THR A 40 -3.77 -10.51 -10.70
N ALA A 41 -3.55 -11.01 -9.48
CA ALA A 41 -2.34 -11.73 -9.12
C ALA A 41 -2.67 -12.99 -8.32
N ASN A 42 -2.00 -14.10 -8.64
CA ASN A 42 -2.16 -15.35 -7.88
C ASN A 42 -0.82 -15.71 -7.23
N TYR A 43 -0.90 -16.17 -5.99
CA TYR A 43 0.26 -16.58 -5.22
C TYR A 43 0.10 -17.99 -4.67
N VAL A 44 1.23 -18.67 -4.49
CA VAL A 44 1.33 -19.91 -3.71
C VAL A 44 2.13 -19.62 -2.46
N VAL A 45 1.59 -20.06 -1.32
CA VAL A 45 2.27 -20.01 -0.03
C VAL A 45 2.85 -21.36 0.30
N THR A 46 4.13 -21.37 0.69
CA THR A 46 4.83 -22.60 1.07
C THR A 46 5.44 -22.45 2.46
N LEU A 47 5.46 -23.56 3.21
CA LEU A 47 6.24 -23.71 4.43
C LEU A 47 7.26 -24.81 4.21
N ARG A 48 8.56 -24.53 4.38
CA ARG A 48 9.67 -25.45 4.06
C ARG A 48 9.59 -26.02 2.63
N GLY A 49 9.08 -25.22 1.68
CA GLY A 49 8.91 -25.64 0.29
C GLY A 49 7.66 -26.50 0.01
N VAL A 50 6.86 -26.81 1.01
CA VAL A 50 5.58 -27.53 0.85
C VAL A 50 4.45 -26.51 0.68
N ASN A 51 3.62 -26.68 -0.35
CA ASN A 51 2.44 -25.82 -0.57
C ASN A 51 1.44 -25.99 0.58
N ILE A 52 1.04 -24.87 1.18
CA ILE A 52 0.09 -24.84 2.30
C ILE A 52 -1.12 -23.95 2.03
N ALA A 53 -1.02 -22.97 1.11
CA ALA A 53 -2.15 -22.11 0.74
C ALA A 53 -1.98 -21.56 -0.67
N GLN A 54 -3.10 -21.12 -1.25
CA GLN A 54 -3.17 -20.29 -2.45
C GLN A 54 -3.84 -18.96 -2.09
N VAL A 55 -3.42 -17.90 -2.76
CA VAL A 55 -3.95 -16.55 -2.56
C VAL A 55 -4.23 -15.95 -3.93
N ALA A 56 -5.45 -15.43 -4.11
CA ALA A 56 -5.84 -14.61 -5.25
C ALA A 56 -5.94 -13.17 -4.78
N VAL A 57 -5.53 -12.24 -5.63
CA VAL A 57 -5.56 -10.78 -5.38
C VAL A 57 -6.16 -10.11 -6.59
N ASP A 58 -7.19 -9.31 -6.37
CA ASP A 58 -7.77 -8.41 -7.35
C ASP A 58 -7.49 -6.97 -6.90
N PHE A 59 -6.93 -6.16 -7.79
CA PHE A 59 -6.55 -4.78 -7.51
C PHE A 59 -7.15 -3.86 -8.58
N ASP A 60 -8.13 -3.04 -8.16
CA ASP A 60 -8.80 -2.02 -8.97
C ASP A 60 -8.24 -0.64 -8.62
N ASN A 61 -7.89 0.14 -9.62
CA ASN A 61 -7.43 1.51 -9.50
C ASN A 61 -8.11 2.39 -10.54
N ASN A 62 -8.97 3.31 -10.12
CA ASN A 62 -9.67 4.24 -11.01
C ASN A 62 -8.98 5.61 -11.15
N GLY A 63 -7.73 5.75 -10.67
CA GLY A 63 -6.96 6.99 -10.70
C GLY A 63 -7.22 7.94 -9.53
N GLN A 64 -8.24 7.72 -8.72
CA GLN A 64 -8.57 8.49 -7.51
C GLN A 64 -8.72 7.62 -6.28
N ASN A 65 -9.30 6.45 -6.45
CA ASN A 65 -9.54 5.47 -5.40
C ASN A 65 -9.00 4.11 -5.84
N TYR A 66 -8.79 3.26 -4.86
CA TYR A 66 -8.41 1.87 -5.08
C TYR A 66 -9.30 0.92 -4.29
N ALA A 67 -9.40 -0.31 -4.76
CA ALA A 67 -9.90 -1.46 -4.03
C ALA A 67 -8.96 -2.64 -4.24
N VAL A 68 -8.66 -3.36 -3.17
CA VAL A 68 -7.91 -4.62 -3.22
C VAL A 68 -8.70 -5.65 -2.46
N ASP A 69 -9.05 -6.72 -3.15
CA ASP A 69 -9.71 -7.88 -2.58
C ASP A 69 -8.74 -9.07 -2.63
N ILE A 70 -8.58 -9.77 -1.51
CA ILE A 70 -7.66 -10.91 -1.38
C ILE A 70 -8.41 -12.10 -0.82
N ASP A 71 -8.35 -13.22 -1.55
CA ASP A 71 -8.90 -14.51 -1.15
C ASP A 71 -7.78 -15.52 -0.94
N GLY A 72 -7.68 -16.02 0.29
CA GLY A 72 -6.75 -17.06 0.69
C GLY A 72 -7.47 -18.36 1.03
N VAL A 73 -6.93 -19.48 0.60
CA VAL A 73 -7.45 -20.81 0.93
C VAL A 73 -6.31 -21.77 1.27
N VAL A 74 -6.51 -22.56 2.33
CA VAL A 74 -5.60 -23.65 2.66
C VAL A 74 -5.61 -24.68 1.51
N SER A 75 -4.44 -25.09 1.05
CA SER A 75 -4.29 -25.96 -0.13
C SER A 75 -3.10 -26.92 0.01
N GLY A 76 -2.92 -27.78 -0.99
CA GLY A 76 -1.84 -28.75 -1.01
C GLY A 76 -1.98 -29.79 0.10
N LEU A 77 -0.86 -30.24 0.66
CA LEU A 77 -0.86 -31.23 1.74
C LEU A 77 -1.50 -30.73 3.04
N ALA A 78 -1.52 -29.40 3.26
CA ALA A 78 -2.14 -28.83 4.45
C ALA A 78 -3.66 -29.04 4.47
N SER A 79 -4.33 -29.12 3.31
CA SER A 79 -5.77 -29.36 3.22
C SER A 79 -6.21 -30.75 3.70
N LEU A 80 -5.27 -31.67 3.89
CA LEU A 80 -5.56 -32.99 4.47
C LEU A 80 -5.76 -32.95 5.99
N VAL A 81 -5.27 -31.92 6.65
CA VAL A 81 -5.27 -31.82 8.12
C VAL A 81 -5.95 -30.54 8.64
N ALA A 82 -6.18 -29.56 7.79
CA ALA A 82 -6.81 -28.29 8.14
C ALA A 82 -7.63 -27.76 6.97
N ALA A 83 -8.77 -27.15 7.28
CA ALA A 83 -9.54 -26.32 6.36
C ALA A 83 -9.50 -24.90 6.87
N GLY A 84 -9.39 -23.94 5.94
CA GLY A 84 -9.45 -22.52 6.32
C GLY A 84 -9.45 -21.61 5.10
N THR A 85 -10.09 -20.47 5.29
CA THR A 85 -10.14 -19.35 4.34
C THR A 85 -9.71 -18.06 5.01
N ALA A 86 -9.23 -17.13 4.21
CA ALA A 86 -8.96 -15.76 4.64
C ALA A 86 -9.42 -14.81 3.54
N ASN A 87 -10.32 -13.90 3.86
CA ASN A 87 -10.80 -12.87 2.95
C ASN A 87 -10.35 -11.52 3.50
N LEU A 88 -9.75 -10.71 2.67
CA LEU A 88 -9.25 -9.41 3.06
C LEU A 88 -9.64 -8.37 2.03
N ASP A 89 -10.23 -7.26 2.51
CA ASP A 89 -10.60 -6.09 1.72
C ASP A 89 -9.81 -4.87 2.22
N SER A 90 -9.20 -4.14 1.29
CA SER A 90 -8.57 -2.85 1.53
C SER A 90 -9.06 -1.86 0.49
N LYS A 91 -9.66 -0.75 0.94
CA LYS A 91 -10.22 0.29 0.07
C LYS A 91 -9.80 1.67 0.57
N GLY A 92 -9.59 2.59 -0.37
CA GLY A 92 -9.21 3.94 -0.01
C GLY A 92 -8.95 4.83 -1.20
N SER A 93 -8.29 5.95 -0.93
CA SER A 93 -7.96 6.97 -1.92
C SER A 93 -6.48 6.93 -2.32
N LEU A 94 -6.17 7.59 -3.44
CA LEU A 94 -4.80 7.80 -3.91
C LEU A 94 -4.34 9.22 -3.53
N ASN A 95 -3.24 9.31 -2.81
CA ASN A 95 -2.61 10.58 -2.47
C ASN A 95 -1.24 10.69 -3.17
N GLY A 96 -1.20 11.46 -4.27
CA GLY A 96 -0.01 11.52 -5.12
C GLY A 96 0.36 10.19 -5.77
N GLY A 97 -0.59 9.24 -5.84
CA GLY A 97 -0.41 7.89 -6.33
C GLY A 97 -0.09 6.86 -5.24
N ASP A 98 0.30 7.27 -4.02
CA ASP A 98 0.41 6.35 -2.90
C ASP A 98 -0.99 5.95 -2.39
N LEU A 99 -1.18 4.67 -2.08
CA LEU A 99 -2.43 4.14 -1.54
C LEU A 99 -2.59 4.56 -0.09
N GLN A 100 -3.73 5.15 0.24
CA GLN A 100 -4.10 5.55 1.59
C GLN A 100 -5.36 4.82 2.01
N ALA A 101 -5.23 3.89 2.95
CA ALA A 101 -6.34 3.07 3.43
C ALA A 101 -7.39 3.90 4.16
N GLU A 102 -8.66 3.68 3.79
CA GLU A 102 -9.84 4.24 4.46
C GLU A 102 -10.70 3.15 5.08
N GLN A 103 -10.69 1.97 4.51
CA GLN A 103 -11.39 0.79 5.01
C GLN A 103 -10.48 -0.43 4.89
N PHE A 104 -10.43 -1.20 5.94
CA PHE A 104 -9.72 -2.47 5.98
C PHE A 104 -10.56 -3.50 6.72
N GLN A 105 -10.64 -4.70 6.16
CA GLN A 105 -11.27 -5.84 6.79
C GLN A 105 -10.46 -7.10 6.49
N LEU A 106 -10.27 -7.93 7.50
CA LEU A 106 -9.77 -9.29 7.36
C LEU A 106 -10.74 -10.21 8.08
N ALA A 107 -11.23 -11.23 7.40
CA ALA A 107 -12.01 -12.32 7.98
C ALA A 107 -11.28 -13.63 7.73
N THR A 108 -11.09 -14.44 8.75
CA THR A 108 -10.55 -15.79 8.63
C THR A 108 -11.54 -16.78 9.21
N GLU A 109 -11.71 -17.89 8.54
CA GLU A 109 -12.47 -19.01 9.02
C GLU A 109 -11.60 -20.25 9.05
N ALA A 110 -11.48 -20.87 10.22
CA ALA A 110 -10.75 -22.12 10.40
C ALA A 110 -11.51 -23.02 11.37
N ASN A 111 -11.73 -24.28 10.98
CA ASN A 111 -12.47 -25.27 11.80
C ASN A 111 -13.86 -24.78 12.28
N ASN A 112 -14.58 -24.02 11.43
CA ASN A 112 -15.86 -23.34 11.70
C ASN A 112 -15.79 -22.24 12.76
N GLU A 113 -14.62 -21.73 13.08
CA GLU A 113 -14.42 -20.56 13.92
C GLU A 113 -14.13 -19.35 13.04
N LEU A 114 -15.00 -18.32 13.12
CA LEU A 114 -14.82 -17.06 12.41
C LEU A 114 -14.06 -16.08 13.31
N PHE A 115 -13.01 -15.50 12.75
CA PHE A 115 -12.33 -14.36 13.35
C PHE A 115 -12.28 -13.21 12.34
N LYS A 116 -12.73 -12.02 12.77
CA LYS A 116 -12.79 -10.84 11.91
C LYS A 116 -12.18 -9.63 12.60
N VAL A 117 -11.41 -8.88 11.84
CA VAL A 117 -10.93 -7.56 12.22
C VAL A 117 -11.31 -6.56 11.15
N GLN A 118 -11.60 -5.33 11.55
CA GLN A 118 -11.87 -4.25 10.61
C GLN A 118 -11.49 -2.90 11.21
N PHE A 119 -11.17 -1.93 10.36
CA PHE A 119 -11.07 -0.54 10.77
C PHE A 119 -11.61 0.41 9.69
N GLN A 120 -11.97 1.61 10.13
CA GLN A 120 -12.30 2.75 9.29
C GLN A 120 -11.32 3.87 9.57
N ALA A 121 -10.85 4.54 8.52
CA ALA A 121 -9.91 5.65 8.60
C ALA A 121 -10.36 6.82 7.73
N GLN A 122 -9.89 8.00 8.04
CA GLN A 122 -10.06 9.21 7.25
C GLN A 122 -8.76 10.02 7.30
N GLY A 123 -8.21 10.36 6.15
CA GLY A 123 -6.95 11.11 6.06
C GLY A 123 -5.79 10.38 6.76
N ALA A 124 -5.65 9.06 6.54
CA ALA A 124 -4.67 8.17 7.19
C ALA A 124 -4.76 8.12 8.73
N LYS A 125 -5.90 8.54 9.31
CA LYS A 125 -6.19 8.42 10.75
C LYS A 125 -7.31 7.42 10.96
N VAL A 126 -7.04 6.37 11.73
CA VAL A 126 -8.06 5.38 12.11
C VAL A 126 -9.02 6.01 13.12
N ASN A 127 -10.31 6.00 12.78
CA ASN A 127 -11.40 6.56 13.59
C ASN A 127 -12.08 5.50 14.44
N SER A 128 -12.20 4.29 13.91
CA SER A 128 -12.80 3.15 14.60
C SER A 128 -12.15 1.84 14.15
N PHE A 129 -12.14 0.86 15.02
CA PHE A 129 -11.76 -0.50 14.72
C PHE A 129 -12.53 -1.49 15.59
N GLN A 130 -12.68 -2.71 15.10
CA GLN A 130 -13.43 -3.77 15.77
C GLN A 130 -12.77 -5.13 15.53
N VAL A 131 -12.87 -5.98 16.54
CA VAL A 131 -12.44 -7.38 16.50
C VAL A 131 -13.63 -8.27 16.88
N ILE A 132 -13.87 -9.32 16.12
CA ILE A 132 -14.95 -10.27 16.32
C ILE A 132 -14.37 -11.71 16.26
N PRO A 133 -14.55 -12.53 17.30
CA PRO A 133 -15.13 -12.19 18.61
C PRO A 133 -14.29 -11.15 19.35
N GLU A 134 -14.92 -10.43 20.30
CA GLU A 134 -14.20 -9.45 21.11
C GLU A 134 -13.04 -10.12 21.87
N LEU A 135 -11.91 -9.42 21.92
CA LEU A 135 -10.73 -9.92 22.63
C LEU A 135 -10.96 -9.86 24.14
N THR A 136 -11.10 -11.02 24.76
CA THR A 136 -11.34 -11.15 26.21
C THR A 136 -10.05 -11.25 27.02
N ASP A 137 -8.99 -11.85 26.43
CA ASP A 137 -7.66 -11.91 27.05
C ASP A 137 -6.82 -10.71 26.64
N ASN A 138 -6.75 -9.72 27.54
CA ASN A 138 -5.93 -8.52 27.37
C ASN A 138 -4.80 -8.44 28.39
N VAL A 139 -4.58 -9.47 29.19
CA VAL A 139 -3.46 -9.55 30.14
C VAL A 139 -2.14 -9.53 29.35
N ASN A 140 -1.22 -8.66 29.73
CA ASN A 140 0.06 -8.43 29.02
C ASN A 140 -0.06 -7.91 27.58
N ARG A 141 -1.25 -7.55 27.12
CA ARG A 141 -1.40 -6.89 25.80
C ARG A 141 -1.03 -5.41 25.92
N VAL A 142 -0.12 -4.95 25.05
CA VAL A 142 0.27 -3.53 24.97
C VAL A 142 -0.91 -2.72 24.43
N PRO A 143 -1.47 -1.76 25.18
CA PRO A 143 -2.68 -1.04 24.76
C PRO A 143 -2.43 -0.21 23.48
N VAL A 144 -3.35 -0.26 22.53
CA VAL A 144 -3.37 0.60 21.36
C VAL A 144 -3.88 1.99 21.76
N LYS A 145 -3.06 3.02 21.55
CA LYS A 145 -3.42 4.42 21.84
C LYS A 145 -3.85 5.14 20.56
N GLN A 146 -4.86 6.00 20.64
CA GLN A 146 -5.36 6.78 19.50
C GLN A 146 -4.25 7.62 18.83
N SER A 147 -3.28 8.13 19.60
CA SER A 147 -2.13 8.87 19.06
C SER A 147 -1.20 8.03 18.17
N GLN A 148 -1.27 6.71 18.25
CA GLN A 148 -0.48 5.78 17.44
C GLN A 148 -1.16 5.45 16.10
N LEU A 149 -2.44 5.82 15.95
CA LEU A 149 -3.31 5.50 14.83
C LEU A 149 -3.44 6.65 13.81
N THR A 150 -2.36 7.43 13.64
CA THR A 150 -2.25 8.50 12.64
C THR A 150 -1.12 8.20 11.67
N ASN A 151 -1.28 8.61 10.42
CA ASN A 151 -0.40 8.25 9.30
C ASN A 151 -0.23 6.72 9.18
N ILE A 152 -1.37 6.04 9.21
CA ILE A 152 -1.45 4.58 9.19
C ILE A 152 -1.84 4.13 7.79
N ASN A 153 -1.29 2.99 7.40
CA ASN A 153 -1.82 2.19 6.31
C ASN A 153 -2.16 0.77 6.80
N ASP A 154 -2.91 0.03 6.01
CA ASP A 154 -3.14 -1.39 6.24
C ASP A 154 -2.00 -2.26 5.65
N PRO A 155 -1.99 -3.57 5.97
CA PRO A 155 -0.94 -4.47 5.48
C PRO A 155 -0.90 -4.64 3.96
N VAL A 156 -1.99 -4.36 3.24
CA VAL A 156 -2.06 -4.53 1.78
C VAL A 156 -1.60 -3.28 1.07
N ALA A 157 -2.27 -2.14 1.34
CA ALA A 157 -1.95 -0.87 0.74
C ALA A 157 -0.50 -0.43 1.00
N ALA A 158 0.08 -0.83 2.14
CA ALA A 158 1.47 -0.54 2.47
C ALA A 158 2.49 -1.16 1.49
N PHE A 159 2.14 -2.27 0.82
CA PHE A 159 3.06 -3.00 -0.08
C PHE A 159 2.71 -2.91 -1.56
N LEU A 160 1.65 -2.20 -1.93
CA LEU A 160 1.36 -1.78 -3.30
C LEU A 160 1.96 -0.40 -3.51
N ILE A 161 3.18 -0.35 -4.01
CA ILE A 161 4.02 0.86 -3.94
C ILE A 161 3.99 1.58 -5.29
N LYS A 162 3.62 2.87 -5.28
CA LYS A 162 3.81 3.75 -6.44
C LYS A 162 5.30 3.91 -6.71
N ALA A 163 5.72 3.59 -7.93
CA ALA A 163 7.10 3.70 -8.37
C ALA A 163 7.16 3.87 -9.89
N ASP A 164 7.73 4.98 -10.35
CA ASP A 164 7.88 5.27 -11.79
C ASP A 164 8.92 4.36 -12.46
N SER A 165 9.77 3.73 -11.66
CA SER A 165 10.75 2.76 -12.12
C SER A 165 11.14 1.79 -11.03
N LEU A 166 11.49 0.57 -11.43
CA LEU A 166 12.04 -0.42 -10.53
C LEU A 166 13.46 -0.02 -10.11
N SER A 167 13.63 0.48 -8.89
CA SER A 167 14.91 1.00 -8.39
C SER A 167 15.10 0.70 -6.90
N PRO A 168 16.34 0.77 -6.37
CA PRO A 168 16.65 0.64 -4.95
C PRO A 168 15.84 1.57 -4.03
N ALA A 169 15.38 2.72 -4.55
CA ALA A 169 14.60 3.70 -3.78
C ALA A 169 13.26 3.12 -3.25
N ILE A 170 12.72 2.08 -3.92
CA ILE A 170 11.51 1.36 -3.48
C ILE A 170 11.68 0.82 -2.06
N CYS A 171 12.89 0.38 -1.70
CA CYS A 171 13.19 -0.17 -0.38
C CYS A 171 13.48 0.88 0.69
N ASN A 172 13.61 2.15 0.35
CA ASN A 172 13.91 3.19 1.34
C ASN A 172 12.62 3.77 1.94
N ARG A 173 11.90 2.94 2.69
CA ARG A 173 10.58 3.28 3.25
C ARG A 173 10.45 2.84 4.69
N GLN A 174 9.74 3.67 5.47
CA GLN A 174 9.20 3.30 6.78
C GLN A 174 7.68 3.33 6.68
N MET A 175 7.05 2.20 6.93
CA MET A 175 5.61 2.05 6.85
C MET A 175 5.02 1.85 8.23
N ARG A 176 3.98 2.60 8.55
CA ARG A 176 3.22 2.51 9.80
C ARG A 176 1.96 1.71 9.50
N ILE A 177 1.89 0.48 10.01
CA ILE A 177 0.83 -0.47 9.67
C ILE A 177 -0.04 -0.73 10.89
N PHE A 178 -1.35 -0.81 10.64
CA PHE A 178 -2.34 -1.25 11.62
C PHE A 178 -3.22 -2.34 11.00
N THR A 179 -3.37 -3.44 11.70
CA THR A 179 -4.14 -4.62 11.23
C THR A 179 -5.57 -4.67 11.79
N GLY A 180 -6.00 -3.65 12.54
CA GLY A 180 -7.22 -3.73 13.35
C GLY A 180 -6.97 -4.24 14.78
N ILE A 181 -5.82 -4.87 15.03
CA ILE A 181 -5.39 -5.35 16.35
C ILE A 181 -4.02 -4.82 16.72
N GLU A 182 -3.04 -5.02 15.84
CA GLU A 182 -1.65 -4.67 16.10
C GLU A 182 -1.21 -3.46 15.27
N ARG A 183 -0.49 -2.57 15.93
CA ARG A 183 0.22 -1.44 15.37
C ARG A 183 1.70 -1.75 15.37
N PHE A 184 2.32 -1.76 14.19
CA PHE A 184 3.75 -1.97 14.05
C PHE A 184 4.32 -1.12 12.90
N ASP A 185 5.62 -0.91 12.92
CA ASP A 185 6.35 -0.31 11.81
C ASP A 185 7.11 -1.38 11.05
N ILE A 186 7.14 -1.24 9.73
CA ILE A 186 8.06 -1.97 8.86
C ILE A 186 9.06 -0.97 8.29
N ASN A 187 10.33 -1.18 8.58
CA ASN A 187 11.43 -0.46 7.92
C ASN A 187 11.98 -1.34 6.81
N MET A 188 11.97 -0.82 5.60
CA MET A 188 12.60 -1.49 4.46
C MET A 188 13.97 -0.90 4.18
N SER A 189 14.88 -1.71 3.69
CA SER A 189 16.19 -1.31 3.19
C SER A 189 16.57 -2.13 1.96
N PHE A 190 17.24 -1.50 1.01
CA PHE A 190 17.73 -2.16 -0.20
C PHE A 190 18.75 -3.26 0.14
N ALA A 191 18.60 -4.39 -0.51
CA ALA A 191 19.57 -5.48 -0.41
C ALA A 191 20.29 -5.70 -1.73
N GLU A 192 19.55 -5.90 -2.83
CA GLU A 192 20.12 -6.34 -4.09
C GLU A 192 19.14 -6.15 -5.25
N ASN A 193 19.69 -5.92 -6.46
CA ASN A 193 18.93 -6.08 -7.71
C ASN A 193 19.11 -7.51 -8.20
N GLN A 194 18.02 -8.17 -8.54
CA GLN A 194 18.02 -9.54 -9.03
C GLN A 194 17.18 -9.66 -10.30
N THR A 195 17.18 -10.85 -10.91
CA THR A 195 16.34 -11.18 -12.07
C THR A 195 15.54 -12.44 -11.76
N ALA A 196 14.22 -12.35 -11.87
CA ALA A 196 13.34 -13.50 -11.82
C ALA A 196 13.45 -14.25 -13.16
N THR A 197 13.89 -15.51 -13.10
CA THR A 197 14.15 -16.33 -14.30
C THR A 197 13.26 -17.57 -14.38
N SER A 198 12.52 -17.88 -13.31
CA SER A 198 11.69 -19.08 -13.25
C SER A 198 10.44 -18.96 -14.12
N GLN A 199 10.27 -19.86 -15.08
CA GLN A 199 9.05 -19.96 -15.89
C GLN A 199 7.82 -20.46 -15.10
N ARG A 200 8.01 -20.87 -13.84
CA ARG A 200 6.92 -21.30 -12.95
C ARG A 200 6.32 -20.15 -12.15
N THR A 201 6.88 -18.95 -12.27
CA THR A 201 6.40 -17.73 -11.60
C THR A 201 5.66 -16.85 -12.57
N GLY A 202 4.76 -16.02 -12.06
CA GLY A 202 3.91 -15.12 -12.86
C GLY A 202 4.62 -13.92 -13.47
N TYR A 203 5.94 -13.80 -13.24
CA TYR A 203 6.76 -12.71 -13.77
C TYR A 203 8.18 -13.21 -14.03
N GLN A 204 8.75 -12.81 -15.15
CA GLN A 204 10.18 -12.93 -15.46
C GLN A 204 10.73 -11.55 -15.83
N GLY A 205 11.86 -11.22 -15.24
CA GLY A 205 12.50 -9.91 -15.46
C GLY A 205 13.17 -9.36 -14.21
N PRO A 206 13.58 -8.09 -14.23
CA PRO A 206 14.23 -7.44 -13.09
C PRO A 206 13.32 -7.40 -11.86
N VAL A 207 13.88 -7.65 -10.68
CA VAL A 207 13.22 -7.51 -9.36
C VAL A 207 14.16 -6.81 -8.39
N VAL A 208 13.59 -6.07 -7.45
CA VAL A 208 14.36 -5.42 -6.37
C VAL A 208 14.11 -6.18 -5.08
N LEU A 209 15.18 -6.63 -4.44
CA LEU A 209 15.14 -7.25 -3.13
C LEU A 209 15.29 -6.22 -2.02
N CYS A 210 14.31 -6.18 -1.12
CA CYS A 210 14.32 -5.41 0.12
C CYS A 210 14.43 -6.33 1.33
N LYS A 211 15.20 -5.91 2.33
CA LYS A 211 15.16 -6.44 3.70
C LYS A 211 14.11 -5.66 4.48
N LEU A 212 13.31 -6.36 5.27
CA LEU A 212 12.28 -5.80 6.11
C LEU A 212 12.63 -6.00 7.58
N LYS A 213 12.37 -4.99 8.39
CA LYS A 213 12.50 -5.06 9.85
C LYS A 213 11.17 -4.72 10.50
N TYR A 214 10.65 -5.66 11.26
CA TYR A 214 9.43 -5.50 12.04
C TYR A 214 9.73 -4.83 13.38
N ASN A 215 8.98 -3.79 13.71
CA ASN A 215 9.07 -3.07 14.96
C ASN A 215 7.66 -2.99 15.59
N PRO A 216 7.35 -3.84 16.60
CA PRO A 216 6.05 -3.82 17.26
C PRO A 216 5.90 -2.52 18.07
N VAL A 217 4.69 -1.93 18.03
CA VAL A 217 4.36 -0.69 18.74
C VAL A 217 3.31 -0.94 19.82
N SER A 218 2.18 -1.56 19.45
CA SER A 218 1.09 -1.86 20.39
C SER A 218 0.13 -2.92 19.81
N GLY A 219 -0.78 -3.43 20.64
CA GLY A 219 -1.73 -4.47 20.26
C GLY A 219 -1.19 -5.89 20.41
N HIS A 220 0.12 -6.09 20.42
CA HIS A 220 0.76 -7.38 20.65
C HIS A 220 0.85 -7.69 22.15
N PHE A 221 1.07 -8.96 22.49
CA PHE A 221 1.39 -9.36 23.87
C PHE A 221 2.88 -9.07 24.17
N SER A 222 3.17 -8.43 25.29
CA SER A 222 4.53 -8.03 25.67
C SER A 222 5.47 -9.21 25.90
N ASP A 223 4.94 -10.37 26.28
CA ASP A 223 5.63 -11.64 26.52
C ASP A 223 5.54 -12.62 25.33
N SER A 224 5.01 -12.18 24.18
CA SER A 224 4.89 -13.02 23.01
C SER A 224 6.26 -13.45 22.44
N ALA A 225 6.50 -14.75 22.44
CA ALA A 225 7.68 -15.34 21.81
C ALA A 225 7.70 -15.08 20.28
N SER A 226 6.55 -15.10 19.63
CA SER A 226 6.45 -14.84 18.19
C SER A 226 6.75 -13.37 17.86
N THR A 227 6.26 -12.42 18.63
CA THR A 227 6.58 -10.99 18.49
C THR A 227 8.09 -10.75 18.68
N THR A 228 8.68 -11.35 19.72
CA THR A 228 10.12 -11.26 19.98
C THR A 228 10.93 -11.88 18.84
N TYR A 229 10.50 -13.03 18.33
CA TYR A 229 11.15 -13.68 17.19
C TYR A 229 11.09 -12.78 15.94
N MET A 230 9.92 -12.24 15.59
CA MET A 230 9.76 -11.36 14.42
C MET A 230 10.56 -10.06 14.54
N LYS A 231 10.62 -9.46 15.75
CA LYS A 231 11.44 -8.26 16.01
C LYS A 231 12.92 -8.49 15.73
N ASN A 232 13.42 -9.69 16.03
CA ASN A 232 14.82 -10.08 15.87
C ASN A 232 15.09 -10.82 14.53
N ASN A 233 14.07 -11.00 13.70
CA ASN A 233 14.17 -11.76 12.46
C ASN A 233 15.07 -11.06 11.45
N GLN A 234 16.11 -11.79 10.98
CA GLN A 234 17.03 -11.33 9.93
C GLN A 234 16.65 -11.86 8.54
N ARG A 235 15.62 -12.70 8.47
CA ARG A 235 15.14 -13.34 7.24
C ARG A 235 13.71 -12.93 6.94
N PHE A 236 13.47 -11.63 6.94
CA PHE A 236 12.24 -11.04 6.43
C PHE A 236 12.59 -10.26 5.17
N LEU A 237 12.29 -10.86 4.02
CA LEU A 237 12.73 -10.44 2.69
C LEU A 237 11.52 -10.29 1.79
N MET A 238 11.56 -9.29 0.91
CA MET A 238 10.52 -9.07 -0.09
C MET A 238 11.17 -8.65 -1.41
N TRP A 239 10.79 -9.32 -2.48
CA TRP A 239 11.14 -8.96 -3.85
C TRP A 239 9.96 -8.24 -4.47
N PHE A 240 10.23 -7.12 -5.08
CA PHE A 240 9.23 -6.36 -5.83
C PHE A 240 9.46 -6.52 -7.33
N ALA A 241 8.37 -6.72 -8.06
CA ALA A 241 8.31 -6.68 -9.51
C ALA A 241 7.45 -5.50 -9.98
N PRO A 242 7.67 -4.94 -11.17
CA PRO A 242 6.79 -3.94 -11.74
C PRO A 242 5.41 -4.57 -12.04
N LEU A 243 4.37 -3.80 -11.83
CA LEU A 243 3.02 -4.10 -12.27
C LEU A 243 2.83 -3.48 -13.66
N GLU A 244 3.49 -4.08 -14.67
CA GLU A 244 3.52 -3.61 -16.05
C GLU A 244 3.72 -2.07 -16.16
N ASP A 245 2.95 -1.39 -17.01
CA ASP A 245 3.06 0.06 -17.24
C ASP A 245 2.16 0.91 -16.33
N THR A 246 1.71 0.36 -15.19
CA THR A 246 0.81 1.07 -14.26
C THR A 246 1.52 2.11 -13.40
N GLY A 247 2.86 2.03 -13.29
CA GLY A 247 3.65 2.84 -12.37
C GLY A 247 3.57 2.36 -10.91
N TYR A 248 3.20 1.10 -10.69
CA TYR A 248 3.22 0.44 -9.39
C TYR A 248 4.18 -0.76 -9.40
N VAL A 249 4.61 -1.14 -8.21
CA VAL A 249 5.30 -2.40 -7.96
C VAL A 249 4.54 -3.21 -6.94
N ILE A 250 4.58 -4.54 -7.11
CA ILE A 250 3.90 -5.52 -6.26
C ILE A 250 4.91 -6.50 -5.67
N PRO A 251 4.58 -7.17 -4.54
CA PRO A 251 5.37 -8.27 -4.05
C PRO A 251 5.42 -9.42 -5.09
N TYR A 252 6.60 -9.67 -5.64
CA TYR A 252 6.86 -10.85 -6.47
C TYR A 252 7.09 -12.09 -5.59
N ARG A 253 7.81 -11.90 -4.50
CA ARG A 253 8.09 -12.94 -3.51
C ARG A 253 8.23 -12.33 -2.13
N VAL A 254 7.70 -13.02 -1.13
CA VAL A 254 7.93 -12.73 0.29
C VAL A 254 8.55 -13.95 0.92
N LEU A 255 9.54 -13.77 1.79
CA LEU A 255 10.15 -14.82 2.58
C LEU A 255 10.27 -14.38 4.03
N VAL A 256 9.69 -15.16 4.92
CA VAL A 256 9.76 -14.95 6.36
C VAL A 256 10.35 -16.19 7.01
N GLY A 257 11.52 -16.03 7.63
CA GLY A 257 12.04 -17.10 8.49
C GLY A 257 11.12 -17.24 9.70
N THR A 258 10.68 -18.45 10.01
CA THR A 258 9.87 -18.75 11.19
C THR A 258 10.55 -19.83 12.04
N ALA A 259 10.11 -20.02 13.28
CA ALA A 259 10.59 -21.10 14.13
C ALA A 259 10.30 -22.49 13.53
N PHE A 260 9.33 -22.57 12.60
CA PHE A 260 8.92 -23.80 11.93
C PHE A 260 9.59 -23.97 10.55
N GLY A 261 10.46 -23.06 10.15
CA GLY A 261 11.13 -23.00 8.84
C GLY A 261 10.71 -21.81 8.02
N ASP A 262 11.15 -21.74 6.77
CA ASP A 262 10.85 -20.63 5.88
C ASP A 262 9.42 -20.68 5.38
N LEU A 263 8.66 -19.62 5.65
CA LEU A 263 7.40 -19.32 4.99
C LEU A 263 7.70 -18.45 3.77
N SER A 264 7.23 -18.87 2.60
CA SER A 264 7.40 -18.09 1.36
C SER A 264 6.09 -17.98 0.62
N MET A 265 5.81 -16.79 0.11
CA MET A 265 4.72 -16.50 -0.83
C MET A 265 5.37 -16.08 -2.16
N VAL A 266 4.93 -16.68 -3.27
CA VAL A 266 5.50 -16.44 -4.60
C VAL A 266 4.39 -16.22 -5.61
N LEU A 267 4.52 -15.16 -6.41
CA LEU A 267 3.65 -14.84 -7.53
C LEU A 267 3.70 -15.94 -8.59
N THR A 268 2.55 -16.50 -8.95
CA THR A 268 2.43 -17.58 -9.95
C THR A 268 1.70 -17.16 -11.21
N ARG A 269 0.88 -16.09 -11.14
CA ARG A 269 0.21 -15.50 -12.30
C ARG A 269 0.02 -14.00 -12.06
N LEU A 270 0.16 -13.22 -13.10
CA LEU A 270 -0.11 -11.78 -13.11
C LEU A 270 -0.82 -11.42 -14.42
N SER A 271 -1.84 -10.57 -14.33
CA SER A 271 -2.53 -9.99 -15.49
C SER A 271 -2.91 -8.55 -15.16
N VAL A 272 -2.75 -7.65 -16.10
CA VAL A 272 -3.15 -6.24 -16.02
C VAL A 272 -4.06 -5.94 -17.21
N GLN A 273 -5.12 -5.13 -17.01
CA GLN A 273 -6.10 -4.75 -18.03
C GLN A 273 -6.25 -3.23 -18.08
#